data_c7e2f0d1d5cae7fad4d33c914d9473ea
#
_entry.id   c7e2f0d1d5cae7fad4d33c914d9473ea
#
_cell.length_a   1.000
_cell.length_b   1.000
_cell.length_c   1.000
_cell.angle_alpha   90.00
_cell.angle_beta   90.00
_cell.angle_gamma   90.00
#
_symmetry.space_group_name_H-M   'P 1'
#
loop_
_entity.id
_entity.type
_entity.pdbx_description
1 polymer ?
#
loop_
_entity_poly.entity_id
_entity_poly.type
_entity_poly.pdbx_seq_one_letter_code
_entity_poly.pdbx_strand_id
1 'polypeptide(L)'
;MNQEIERRRTFAIISHPDAGKTTLTEKFLLFGGQIQVAGAVKNNKIRKSATSDWMEIEKQRGISVSTSVMELDYEGYKINILDTRGHQDFCEDTYRTLTAVDSAIIVVDGAKGVETQTRKLMEVCRMRNTPVIIFVNKMDREGRDPFDLLDELEEELQIKVRPLSWPINIGAKFKGVYNIYENKLDLFKPDKQRVTEKVEIDINSDELEAHIGEQDATQLRDDIELIDGVYPEFDVETYRSAEVAPVFFGSALNNFGVQELLNCFVKIAPSPKPTKAEEREGEPEEPKFTVFIFKITANIDPNHRSCIAFCKVCSGKFERNKPYLHVRQGKTLRFSSPTQFMAQRKSTIDEAWPGDIVGLPDNGIFKIGDTLTEGEKLHFRGLPSFSPEMFKYIENDDPMKSKQLEKGINQLMDEGVAQLFVNQFNGRKIIGTVGQLQFEVIQYRLENEYNAKCRWEPVHLYKACWIESDDAEELDQFKKRKYQYMAKDRDGRDVFLADSGYVLSMAQQDFKNIKFHFTSEF
;
A
#
# COMPACT_ATOMS: atom_id res chain seq x y z
N MET A 1 -11.57 24.50 8.87
CA MET A 1 -10.42 23.83 8.24
C MET A 1 -9.77 22.84 9.22
N ASN A 2 -9.28 23.25 10.37
CA ASN A 2 -8.61 22.34 11.32
C ASN A 2 -9.49 21.16 11.77
N GLN A 3 -10.76 21.35 12.08
CA GLN A 3 -11.68 20.25 12.41
C GLN A 3 -11.82 19.21 11.30
N GLU A 4 -11.84 19.65 10.04
CA GLU A 4 -11.92 18.73 8.91
C GLU A 4 -10.62 17.95 8.74
N ILE A 5 -9.47 18.55 9.00
CA ILE A 5 -8.16 17.88 8.97
C ILE A 5 -8.05 16.87 10.13
N GLU A 6 -8.35 17.31 11.35
CA GLU A 6 -8.22 16.48 12.56
C GLU A 6 -9.07 15.21 12.55
N ARG A 7 -10.24 15.24 11.92
CA ARG A 7 -11.12 14.07 11.85
C ARG A 7 -10.73 13.06 10.76
N ARG A 8 -9.73 13.34 9.90
CA ARG A 8 -9.35 12.45 8.80
C ARG A 8 -8.27 11.48 9.22
N ARG A 9 -8.41 10.24 8.74
CA ARG A 9 -7.45 9.15 8.92
C ARG A 9 -7.25 8.47 7.58
N THR A 10 -6.03 8.51 7.05
CA THR A 10 -5.70 7.91 5.76
C THR A 10 -4.62 6.87 5.97
N PHE A 11 -4.95 5.62 5.71
CA PHE A 11 -4.05 4.51 5.97
C PHE A 11 -4.09 3.42 4.91
N ALA A 12 -3.01 2.66 4.82
CA ALA A 12 -2.93 1.45 4.02
C ALA A 12 -3.08 0.21 4.89
N ILE A 13 -3.70 -0.82 4.32
CA ILE A 13 -3.65 -2.17 4.90
C ILE A 13 -2.67 -2.98 4.05
N ILE A 14 -1.62 -3.46 4.69
CA ILE A 14 -0.51 -4.19 4.07
C ILE A 14 -0.31 -5.56 4.72
N SER A 15 0.07 -6.54 3.93
CA SER A 15 0.31 -7.90 4.42
C SER A 15 1.03 -8.75 3.40
N HIS A 16 1.55 -9.88 3.87
CA HIS A 16 1.84 -11.02 2.98
C HIS A 16 0.53 -11.61 2.41
N PRO A 17 0.54 -12.24 1.22
CA PRO A 17 -0.62 -12.96 0.67
C PRO A 17 -1.23 -13.94 1.70
N ASP A 18 -2.54 -14.06 1.70
CA ASP A 18 -3.31 -14.95 2.59
C ASP A 18 -3.28 -14.64 4.10
N ALA A 19 -2.62 -13.59 4.56
CA ALA A 19 -2.64 -13.19 5.98
C ALA A 19 -4.04 -12.74 6.46
N GLY A 20 -4.95 -12.41 5.53
CA GLY A 20 -6.33 -12.03 5.84
C GLY A 20 -6.64 -10.55 5.65
N LYS A 21 -5.82 -9.84 4.89
CA LYS A 21 -5.97 -8.42 4.57
C LYS A 21 -7.37 -8.07 4.05
N THR A 22 -7.79 -8.71 2.96
CA THR A 22 -9.10 -8.46 2.34
C THR A 22 -10.25 -8.73 3.31
N THR A 23 -10.12 -9.76 4.17
CA THR A 23 -11.12 -10.03 5.21
C THR A 23 -11.18 -8.89 6.22
N LEU A 24 -10.04 -8.36 6.66
CA LEU A 24 -9.99 -7.23 7.59
C LEU A 24 -10.60 -5.97 6.96
N THR A 25 -10.26 -5.67 5.71
CA THR A 25 -10.84 -4.54 4.96
C THR A 25 -12.37 -4.63 4.87
N GLU A 26 -12.91 -5.80 4.51
CA GLU A 26 -14.36 -6.05 4.45
C GLU A 26 -15.03 -5.85 5.82
N LYS A 27 -14.34 -6.21 6.91
CA LYS A 27 -14.88 -5.99 8.26
C LYS A 27 -14.92 -4.51 8.64
N PHE A 28 -13.90 -3.74 8.27
CA PHE A 28 -13.91 -2.29 8.47
C PHE A 28 -15.07 -1.63 7.72
N LEU A 29 -15.31 -2.02 6.47
CA LEU A 29 -16.46 -1.55 5.70
C LEU A 29 -17.81 -1.96 6.32
N LEU A 30 -17.88 -3.15 6.92
CA LEU A 30 -19.07 -3.61 7.64
C LEU A 30 -19.34 -2.77 8.89
N PHE A 31 -18.32 -2.52 9.71
CA PHE A 31 -18.44 -1.68 10.92
C PHE A 31 -18.74 -0.21 10.58
N GLY A 32 -18.20 0.31 9.48
CA GLY A 32 -18.55 1.63 8.95
C GLY A 32 -19.89 1.71 8.24
N GLY A 33 -20.69 0.62 8.23
CA GLY A 33 -22.03 0.60 7.61
C GLY A 33 -22.06 0.71 6.08
N GLN A 34 -20.91 0.59 5.41
CA GLN A 34 -20.83 0.69 3.95
C GLN A 34 -21.29 -0.58 3.23
N ILE A 35 -21.22 -1.72 3.89
CA ILE A 35 -21.71 -3.01 3.39
C ILE A 35 -22.56 -3.69 4.45
N GLN A 36 -23.56 -4.48 4.01
CA GLN A 36 -24.44 -5.19 4.93
C GLN A 36 -23.90 -6.57 5.35
N VAL A 37 -23.09 -7.19 4.50
CA VAL A 37 -22.50 -8.51 4.73
C VAL A 37 -21.09 -8.53 4.11
N ALA A 38 -20.09 -8.88 4.91
CA ALA A 38 -18.73 -9.05 4.42
C ALA A 38 -18.63 -10.29 3.51
N GLY A 39 -17.91 -10.18 2.40
CA GLY A 39 -17.62 -11.30 1.50
C GLY A 39 -16.64 -12.27 2.16
N ALA A 40 -16.92 -13.58 2.12
CA ALA A 40 -15.97 -14.59 2.57
C ALA A 40 -14.99 -14.93 1.46
N VAL A 41 -13.72 -14.65 1.66
CA VAL A 41 -12.63 -14.92 0.69
C VAL A 41 -12.29 -16.42 0.57
N LYS A 42 -12.85 -17.29 1.38
CA LYS A 42 -12.59 -18.75 1.33
C LYS A 42 -13.85 -19.59 1.25
N ASN A 43 -14.07 -20.14 0.14
CA ASN A 43 -14.43 -21.50 -0.27
C ASN A 43 -15.08 -21.43 -1.66
N ASN A 44 -14.70 -22.31 -2.57
CA ASN A 44 -15.22 -22.47 -3.94
C ASN A 44 -16.75 -22.64 -4.06
N LYS A 45 -17.53 -22.30 -3.03
CA LYS A 45 -18.99 -22.42 -2.99
C LYS A 45 -19.74 -21.11 -2.72
N ILE A 46 -19.09 -19.99 -2.41
CA ILE A 46 -19.77 -18.69 -2.20
C ILE A 46 -19.37 -17.76 -3.36
N ARG A 47 -20.33 -17.51 -4.25
CA ARG A 47 -20.21 -16.71 -5.48
C ARG A 47 -20.17 -15.18 -5.26
N LYS A 48 -19.75 -14.67 -4.10
CA LYS A 48 -19.55 -13.25 -3.88
C LYS A 48 -18.05 -12.98 -3.80
N SER A 49 -17.52 -12.28 -4.81
CA SER A 49 -16.18 -11.68 -4.76
C SER A 49 -16.12 -10.61 -3.66
N ALA A 50 -14.93 -10.37 -3.12
CA ALA A 50 -14.71 -9.27 -2.19
C ALA A 50 -15.08 -7.93 -2.83
N THR A 51 -15.56 -6.99 -2.02
CA THR A 51 -15.93 -5.64 -2.48
C THR A 51 -14.74 -4.87 -3.04
N SER A 52 -13.53 -5.21 -2.60
CA SER A 52 -12.26 -4.65 -3.08
C SER A 52 -11.85 -5.15 -4.48
N ASP A 53 -12.32 -6.33 -4.91
CA ASP A 53 -11.94 -6.95 -6.19
C ASP A 53 -12.93 -6.55 -7.31
N TRP A 54 -12.51 -5.62 -8.16
CA TRP A 54 -13.38 -5.07 -9.21
C TRP A 54 -12.96 -5.43 -10.64
N MET A 55 -11.69 -5.82 -10.87
CA MET A 55 -11.24 -6.27 -12.19
C MET A 55 -11.65 -7.72 -12.47
N GLU A 56 -11.97 -8.03 -13.72
CA GLU A 56 -12.38 -9.39 -14.12
C GLU A 56 -11.28 -10.43 -13.90
N ILE A 57 -10.02 -10.05 -14.10
CA ILE A 57 -8.86 -10.91 -13.84
C ILE A 57 -8.68 -11.20 -12.35
N GLU A 58 -9.02 -10.26 -11.47
CA GLU A 58 -9.02 -10.44 -10.01
C GLU A 58 -10.04 -11.50 -9.58
N LYS A 59 -11.25 -11.39 -10.12
CA LYS A 59 -12.35 -12.32 -9.84
C LYS A 59 -12.06 -13.73 -10.34
N GLN A 60 -11.44 -13.85 -11.53
CA GLN A 60 -11.11 -15.15 -12.12
C GLN A 60 -9.98 -15.87 -11.38
N ARG A 61 -8.97 -15.13 -10.91
CA ARG A 61 -7.80 -15.70 -10.23
C ARG A 61 -7.88 -15.69 -8.72
N GLY A 62 -8.82 -14.94 -8.13
CA GLY A 62 -8.98 -14.79 -6.69
C GLY A 62 -7.83 -14.06 -6.00
N ILE A 63 -7.17 -13.16 -6.74
CA ILE A 63 -6.07 -12.31 -6.25
C ILE A 63 -6.37 -10.86 -6.55
N SER A 64 -6.09 -9.97 -5.60
CA SER A 64 -6.20 -8.52 -5.83
C SER A 64 -5.03 -8.03 -6.70
N VAL A 65 -5.36 -7.49 -7.88
CA VAL A 65 -4.38 -7.00 -8.87
C VAL A 65 -4.23 -5.48 -8.81
N SER A 66 -5.21 -4.76 -8.27
CA SER A 66 -5.18 -3.30 -8.11
C SER A 66 -5.39 -2.87 -6.67
N THR A 67 -4.71 -1.78 -6.23
CA THR A 67 -5.04 -1.14 -4.96
C THR A 67 -6.42 -0.53 -5.05
N SER A 68 -7.28 -0.83 -4.08
CA SER A 68 -8.61 -0.23 -3.96
C SER A 68 -8.56 0.93 -2.97
N VAL A 69 -9.16 2.05 -3.34
CA VAL A 69 -9.36 3.20 -2.46
C VAL A 69 -10.81 3.15 -1.98
N MET A 70 -11.00 3.22 -0.67
CA MET A 70 -12.32 3.15 -0.06
C MET A 70 -12.43 4.18 1.05
N GLU A 71 -13.60 4.76 1.19
CA GLU A 71 -13.90 5.74 2.23
C GLU A 71 -15.07 5.27 3.09
N LEU A 72 -15.01 5.58 4.36
CA LEU A 72 -16.10 5.36 5.30
C LEU A 72 -16.08 6.42 6.41
N ASP A 73 -17.24 6.68 7.01
CA ASP A 73 -17.37 7.43 8.24
C ASP A 73 -17.51 6.48 9.42
N TYR A 74 -16.74 6.72 10.49
CA TYR A 74 -16.77 5.90 11.70
C TYR A 74 -16.49 6.75 12.94
N GLU A 75 -17.36 6.70 13.96
CA GLU A 75 -17.20 7.40 15.24
C GLU A 75 -16.85 8.92 15.09
N GLY A 76 -17.40 9.58 14.05
CA GLY A 76 -17.12 10.99 13.74
C GLY A 76 -15.83 11.23 12.95
N TYR A 77 -15.03 10.19 12.69
CA TYR A 77 -13.87 10.25 11.84
C TYR A 77 -14.22 9.93 10.39
N LYS A 78 -13.53 10.57 9.47
CA LYS A 78 -13.55 10.26 8.04
C LYS A 78 -12.31 9.42 7.71
N ILE A 79 -12.53 8.21 7.27
CA ILE A 79 -11.48 7.21 7.07
C ILE A 79 -11.29 6.94 5.60
N ASN A 80 -10.06 7.08 5.11
CA ASN A 80 -9.64 6.68 3.78
C ASN A 80 -8.78 5.42 3.90
N ILE A 81 -9.25 4.29 3.36
CA ILE A 81 -8.55 3.01 3.34
C ILE A 81 -7.97 2.79 1.96
N LEU A 82 -6.68 2.55 1.90
CA LEU A 82 -5.97 2.10 0.70
C LEU A 82 -5.65 0.62 0.88
N ASP A 83 -6.51 -0.24 0.33
CA ASP A 83 -6.31 -1.70 0.37
C ASP A 83 -5.30 -2.09 -0.69
N THR A 84 -4.09 -2.41 -0.26
CA THR A 84 -2.96 -2.68 -1.14
C THR A 84 -2.98 -4.10 -1.69
N ARG A 85 -2.15 -4.36 -2.68
CA ARG A 85 -1.97 -5.71 -3.23
C ARG A 85 -1.17 -6.57 -2.25
N GLY A 86 -1.62 -7.79 -2.02
CA GLY A 86 -0.88 -8.74 -1.17
C GLY A 86 0.21 -9.51 -1.92
N HIS A 87 0.09 -9.67 -3.24
CA HIS A 87 1.04 -10.48 -4.01
C HIS A 87 2.35 -9.72 -4.27
N GLN A 88 3.49 -10.41 -4.08
CA GLN A 88 4.83 -9.81 -4.22
C GLN A 88 5.09 -9.20 -5.60
N ASP A 89 4.48 -9.72 -6.66
CA ASP A 89 4.63 -9.22 -8.03
C ASP A 89 4.11 -7.77 -8.20
N PHE A 90 3.33 -7.26 -7.25
CA PHE A 90 2.73 -5.94 -7.31
C PHE A 90 3.21 -4.98 -6.21
N CYS A 91 4.36 -5.26 -5.60
CA CYS A 91 4.86 -4.47 -4.47
C CYS A 91 5.14 -2.99 -4.84
N GLU A 92 5.51 -2.69 -6.09
CA GLU A 92 5.77 -1.31 -6.52
C GLU A 92 4.51 -0.40 -6.41
N ASP A 93 3.32 -0.92 -6.79
CA ASP A 93 2.06 -0.20 -6.57
C ASP A 93 1.75 0.01 -5.08
N THR A 94 2.10 -0.99 -4.25
CA THR A 94 1.98 -0.88 -2.79
C THR A 94 2.93 0.17 -2.23
N TYR A 95 4.16 0.23 -2.70
CA TYR A 95 5.13 1.25 -2.27
C TYR A 95 4.65 2.66 -2.60
N ARG A 96 4.12 2.88 -3.82
CA ARG A 96 3.51 4.17 -4.21
C ARG A 96 2.29 4.50 -3.36
N THR A 97 1.46 3.51 -3.07
CA THR A 97 0.30 3.69 -2.19
C THR A 97 0.71 4.12 -0.78
N LEU A 98 1.80 3.56 -0.25
CA LEU A 98 2.35 3.96 1.05
C LEU A 98 2.84 5.41 1.09
N THR A 99 3.12 6.04 -0.05
CA THR A 99 3.46 7.47 -0.09
C THR A 99 2.24 8.37 0.15
N ALA A 100 1.05 7.87 -0.09
CA ALA A 100 -0.20 8.63 0.03
C ALA A 100 -0.87 8.47 1.41
N VAL A 101 -0.32 7.67 2.31
CA VAL A 101 -0.92 7.42 3.63
C VAL A 101 -0.15 8.05 4.77
N ASP A 102 -0.84 8.28 5.87
CA ASP A 102 -0.29 8.86 7.08
C ASP A 102 0.04 7.81 8.14
N SER A 103 -0.48 6.59 7.97
CA SER A 103 -0.21 5.41 8.81
C SER A 103 -0.47 4.11 8.05
N ALA A 104 -0.11 2.96 8.63
CA ALA A 104 -0.40 1.66 8.03
C ALA A 104 -0.85 0.63 9.08
N ILE A 105 -1.66 -0.34 8.65
CA ILE A 105 -1.99 -1.53 9.42
C ILE A 105 -1.31 -2.72 8.75
N ILE A 106 -0.44 -3.41 9.48
CA ILE A 106 0.25 -4.62 9.03
C ILE A 106 -0.52 -5.82 9.53
N VAL A 107 -0.98 -6.69 8.62
CA VAL A 107 -1.67 -7.93 8.99
C VAL A 107 -0.69 -9.09 8.91
N VAL A 108 -0.52 -9.80 10.01
CA VAL A 108 0.36 -10.96 10.16
C VAL A 108 -0.47 -12.21 10.45
N ASP A 109 -0.12 -13.33 9.85
CA ASP A 109 -0.76 -14.62 10.13
C ASP A 109 -0.15 -15.23 11.41
N GLY A 110 -0.96 -15.45 12.45
CA GLY A 110 -0.52 -15.97 13.75
C GLY A 110 0.11 -17.37 13.70
N ALA A 111 -0.11 -18.13 12.62
CA ALA A 111 0.54 -19.42 12.43
C ALA A 111 1.89 -19.32 11.70
N LYS A 112 2.02 -18.34 10.79
CA LYS A 112 3.20 -18.19 9.93
C LYS A 112 4.21 -17.18 10.45
N GLY A 113 3.76 -16.17 11.20
CA GLY A 113 4.62 -15.08 11.67
C GLY A 113 4.97 -14.08 10.57
N VAL A 114 6.19 -13.52 10.65
CA VAL A 114 6.68 -12.51 9.72
C VAL A 114 7.18 -13.15 8.43
N GLU A 115 6.50 -12.88 7.35
CA GLU A 115 6.84 -13.40 6.02
C GLU A 115 7.61 -12.35 5.19
N THR A 116 8.29 -12.77 4.12
CA THR A 116 9.21 -11.95 3.31
C THR A 116 8.59 -10.63 2.83
N GLN A 117 7.33 -10.66 2.41
CA GLN A 117 6.66 -9.46 1.92
C GLN A 117 6.41 -8.44 3.05
N THR A 118 6.09 -8.92 4.25
CA THR A 118 5.90 -8.08 5.44
C THR A 118 7.18 -7.30 5.78
N ARG A 119 8.35 -7.94 5.70
CA ARG A 119 9.66 -7.28 5.92
C ARG A 119 9.89 -6.14 4.92
N LYS A 120 9.70 -6.42 3.61
CA LYS A 120 9.89 -5.42 2.55
C LYS A 120 8.96 -4.21 2.72
N LEU A 121 7.70 -4.45 3.08
CA LEU A 121 6.71 -3.39 3.31
C LEU A 121 7.04 -2.56 4.55
N MET A 122 7.51 -3.20 5.61
CA MET A 122 7.95 -2.50 6.82
C MET A 122 9.18 -1.63 6.55
N GLU A 123 10.11 -2.09 5.70
CA GLU A 123 11.25 -1.27 5.29
C GLU A 123 10.81 0.05 4.64
N VAL A 124 9.83 0.00 3.74
CA VAL A 124 9.25 1.21 3.13
C VAL A 124 8.58 2.12 4.16
N CYS A 125 7.81 1.55 5.09
CA CYS A 125 7.21 2.33 6.18
C CYS A 125 8.29 3.03 7.02
N ARG A 126 9.39 2.34 7.33
CA ARG A 126 10.53 2.90 8.09
C ARG A 126 11.23 4.03 7.34
N MET A 127 11.51 3.87 6.04
CA MET A 127 12.13 4.92 5.21
C MET A 127 11.33 6.23 5.23
N ARG A 128 10.04 6.15 5.47
CA ARG A 128 9.12 7.30 5.46
C ARG A 128 8.65 7.73 6.85
N ASN A 129 9.12 7.10 7.91
CA ASN A 129 8.61 7.29 9.28
C ASN A 129 7.08 7.16 9.35
N THR A 130 6.52 6.20 8.61
CA THR A 130 5.10 5.89 8.64
C THR A 130 4.80 5.04 9.86
N PRO A 131 3.99 5.51 10.83
CA PRO A 131 3.61 4.72 11.99
C PRO A 131 2.79 3.52 11.57
N VAL A 132 3.05 2.40 12.23
CA VAL A 132 2.39 1.13 11.93
C VAL A 132 1.68 0.57 13.14
N ILE A 133 0.51 -0.03 12.94
CA ILE A 133 -0.15 -0.92 13.90
C ILE A 133 -0.10 -2.34 13.33
N ILE A 134 0.16 -3.32 14.17
CA ILE A 134 0.24 -4.72 13.75
C ILE A 134 -1.01 -5.46 14.23
N PHE A 135 -1.65 -6.18 13.32
CA PHE A 135 -2.76 -7.07 13.63
C PHE A 135 -2.37 -8.52 13.38
N VAL A 136 -2.17 -9.25 14.46
CA VAL A 136 -1.88 -10.69 14.41
C VAL A 136 -3.21 -11.43 14.28
N ASN A 137 -3.46 -11.94 13.08
CA ASN A 137 -4.73 -12.49 12.64
C ASN A 137 -4.75 -14.03 12.75
N LYS A 138 -5.94 -14.61 12.78
CA LYS A 138 -6.21 -16.04 12.75
C LYS A 138 -5.87 -16.77 14.05
N MET A 139 -5.99 -16.09 15.19
CA MET A 139 -5.76 -16.70 16.52
C MET A 139 -6.74 -17.84 16.83
N ASP A 140 -7.85 -17.95 16.10
CA ASP A 140 -8.81 -19.05 16.13
C ASP A 140 -8.30 -20.36 15.49
N ARG A 141 -7.07 -20.36 14.97
CA ARG A 141 -6.39 -21.52 14.39
C ARG A 141 -5.16 -21.91 15.21
N GLU A 142 -4.76 -23.17 15.07
CA GLU A 142 -3.46 -23.59 15.62
C GLU A 142 -2.35 -22.69 15.05
N GLY A 143 -1.55 -22.14 15.93
CA GLY A 143 -0.53 -21.16 15.61
C GLY A 143 0.60 -21.19 16.63
N ARG A 144 1.44 -20.17 16.56
CA ARG A 144 2.60 -19.99 17.42
C ARG A 144 2.21 -19.29 18.72
N ASP A 145 3.04 -19.44 19.73
CA ASP A 145 2.89 -18.70 20.98
C ASP A 145 2.89 -17.18 20.73
N PRO A 146 2.00 -16.42 21.39
CA PRO A 146 1.94 -14.96 21.21
C PRO A 146 3.22 -14.22 21.59
N PHE A 147 3.97 -14.66 22.62
CA PHE A 147 5.25 -14.05 22.99
C PHE A 147 6.32 -14.33 21.93
N ASP A 148 6.41 -15.57 21.42
CA ASP A 148 7.32 -15.90 20.31
C ASP A 148 7.03 -15.04 19.07
N LEU A 149 5.76 -14.74 18.81
CA LEU A 149 5.37 -13.85 17.71
C LEU A 149 5.81 -12.41 17.96
N LEU A 150 5.69 -11.90 19.19
CA LEU A 150 6.15 -10.56 19.55
C LEU A 150 7.66 -10.42 19.38
N ASP A 151 8.42 -11.40 19.85
CA ASP A 151 9.89 -11.42 19.71
C ASP A 151 10.28 -11.41 18.22
N GLU A 152 9.64 -12.23 17.39
CA GLU A 152 9.87 -12.23 15.94
C GLU A 152 9.49 -10.90 15.27
N LEU A 153 8.39 -10.30 15.70
CA LEU A 153 7.97 -8.98 15.18
C LEU A 153 9.04 -7.91 15.46
N GLU A 154 9.61 -7.88 16.68
CA GLU A 154 10.66 -6.93 17.02
C GLU A 154 11.95 -7.20 16.24
N GLU A 155 12.40 -8.46 16.17
CA GLU A 155 13.62 -8.85 15.49
C GLU A 155 13.54 -8.63 13.99
N GLU A 156 12.49 -9.12 13.34
CA GLU A 156 12.35 -9.14 11.89
C GLU A 156 11.88 -7.80 11.32
N LEU A 157 11.04 -7.07 12.04
CA LEU A 157 10.55 -5.75 11.61
C LEU A 157 11.39 -4.60 12.14
N GLN A 158 12.34 -4.86 13.06
CA GLN A 158 13.24 -3.88 13.67
C GLN A 158 12.48 -2.66 14.22
N ILE A 159 11.43 -2.91 14.97
CA ILE A 159 10.61 -1.90 15.66
C ILE A 159 10.21 -2.46 17.02
N LYS A 160 10.20 -1.61 18.05
CA LYS A 160 9.66 -2.03 19.35
C LYS A 160 8.16 -2.25 19.24
N VAL A 161 7.66 -3.26 19.94
CA VAL A 161 6.22 -3.55 19.97
C VAL A 161 5.62 -3.32 21.35
N ARG A 162 4.32 -3.00 21.38
CA ARG A 162 3.52 -2.99 22.60
C ARG A 162 2.18 -3.67 22.34
N PRO A 163 1.89 -4.82 22.97
CA PRO A 163 0.57 -5.42 22.89
C PRO A 163 -0.49 -4.50 23.52
N LEU A 164 -1.56 -4.24 22.79
CA LEU A 164 -2.75 -3.52 23.27
C LEU A 164 -3.96 -4.44 23.36
N SER A 165 -3.88 -5.67 22.89
CA SER A 165 -4.81 -6.74 23.17
C SER A 165 -4.07 -8.06 23.35
N TRP A 166 -4.68 -9.03 24.04
CA TRP A 166 -4.06 -10.34 24.29
C TRP A 166 -5.06 -11.48 24.07
N PRO A 167 -4.68 -12.54 23.35
CA PRO A 167 -5.57 -13.66 23.08
C PRO A 167 -5.72 -14.55 24.33
N ILE A 168 -6.93 -15.00 24.58
CA ILE A 168 -7.21 -15.99 25.61
C ILE A 168 -7.20 -17.36 24.96
N ASN A 169 -6.07 -18.05 25.08
CA ASN A 169 -5.73 -19.24 24.33
C ASN A 169 -5.65 -19.03 22.81
N ILE A 170 -5.29 -20.07 22.09
CA ILE A 170 -5.16 -20.10 20.63
C ILE A 170 -5.78 -21.38 20.06
N GLY A 171 -6.06 -21.37 18.76
CA GLY A 171 -6.57 -22.54 18.05
C GLY A 171 -7.95 -22.98 18.51
N ALA A 172 -8.12 -24.28 18.72
CA ALA A 172 -9.40 -24.85 19.15
C ALA A 172 -9.83 -24.41 20.56
N LYS A 173 -8.89 -23.96 21.38
CA LYS A 173 -9.14 -23.46 22.75
C LYS A 173 -9.34 -21.95 22.81
N PHE A 174 -9.28 -21.24 21.69
CA PHE A 174 -9.45 -19.79 21.64
C PHE A 174 -10.80 -19.37 22.22
N LYS A 175 -10.79 -18.58 23.28
CA LYS A 175 -11.99 -18.11 23.99
C LYS A 175 -12.36 -16.67 23.66
N GLY A 176 -11.42 -15.87 23.20
CA GLY A 176 -11.61 -14.46 22.93
C GLY A 176 -10.32 -13.65 23.06
N VAL A 177 -10.48 -12.35 23.23
CA VAL A 177 -9.38 -11.40 23.33
C VAL A 177 -9.64 -10.47 24.52
N TYR A 178 -8.62 -10.23 25.32
CA TYR A 178 -8.64 -9.17 26.33
C TYR A 178 -8.03 -7.89 25.71
N ASN A 179 -8.80 -6.81 25.67
CA ASN A 179 -8.35 -5.51 25.22
C ASN A 179 -7.66 -4.79 26.39
N ILE A 180 -6.33 -4.76 26.38
CA ILE A 180 -5.51 -4.12 27.41
C ILE A 180 -5.72 -2.60 27.40
N TYR A 181 -5.91 -2.01 26.21
CA TYR A 181 -6.05 -0.56 26.03
C TYR A 181 -7.34 0.00 26.65
N GLU A 182 -8.43 -0.75 26.59
CA GLU A 182 -9.74 -0.35 27.10
C GLU A 182 -10.21 -1.13 28.35
N ASN A 183 -9.42 -2.10 28.83
CA ASN A 183 -9.76 -3.02 29.93
C ASN A 183 -11.12 -3.75 29.69
N LYS A 184 -11.25 -4.35 28.50
CA LYS A 184 -12.47 -5.04 28.07
C LYS A 184 -12.21 -6.47 27.63
N LEU A 185 -13.12 -7.34 27.95
CA LEU A 185 -13.10 -8.74 27.55
C LEU A 185 -14.06 -8.97 26.38
N ASP A 186 -13.53 -9.45 25.26
CA ASP A 186 -14.29 -9.88 24.09
C ASP A 186 -14.35 -11.40 24.05
N LEU A 187 -15.50 -11.98 24.34
CA LEU A 187 -15.69 -13.42 24.37
C LEU A 187 -16.16 -13.99 23.03
N PHE A 188 -15.64 -15.17 22.71
CA PHE A 188 -15.99 -15.90 21.49
C PHE A 188 -17.37 -16.54 21.58
N LYS A 189 -18.29 -16.07 20.71
CA LYS A 189 -19.48 -16.84 20.34
C LYS A 189 -19.36 -17.19 18.86
N PRO A 190 -19.49 -18.45 18.44
CA PRO A 190 -19.27 -18.87 17.05
C PRO A 190 -20.40 -18.41 16.11
N ASP A 191 -20.69 -17.12 16.09
CA ASP A 191 -21.62 -16.48 15.16
C ASP A 191 -20.87 -15.55 14.22
N LYS A 192 -20.80 -15.95 12.95
CA LYS A 192 -20.06 -15.23 11.89
C LYS A 192 -20.66 -13.87 11.51
N GLN A 193 -21.81 -13.50 12.04
CA GLN A 193 -22.58 -12.35 11.57
C GLN A 193 -22.81 -11.25 12.62
N ARG A 194 -22.52 -11.48 13.90
CA ARG A 194 -22.81 -10.51 14.96
C ARG A 194 -21.63 -10.25 15.88
N VAL A 195 -21.62 -9.03 16.39
CA VAL A 195 -20.72 -8.56 17.43
C VAL A 195 -20.84 -9.45 18.67
N THR A 196 -19.72 -9.89 19.17
CA THR A 196 -19.57 -10.64 20.43
C THR A 196 -20.08 -9.86 21.62
N GLU A 197 -20.38 -10.57 22.69
CA GLU A 197 -20.66 -9.95 23.97
C GLU A 197 -19.41 -9.28 24.51
N LYS A 198 -19.45 -7.97 24.67
CA LYS A 198 -18.38 -7.19 25.26
C LYS A 198 -18.71 -6.97 26.72
N VAL A 199 -17.80 -7.35 27.58
CA VAL A 199 -17.94 -7.17 29.02
C VAL A 199 -16.77 -6.30 29.49
N GLU A 200 -17.09 -5.18 30.11
CA GLU A 200 -16.08 -4.37 30.82
C GLU A 200 -15.73 -5.11 32.11
N ILE A 201 -14.53 -5.63 32.19
CA ILE A 201 -14.05 -6.39 33.34
C ILE A 201 -12.64 -5.93 33.69
N ASP A 202 -12.46 -5.56 34.97
CA ASP A 202 -11.13 -5.40 35.52
C ASP A 202 -10.44 -6.76 35.58
N ILE A 203 -9.21 -6.85 35.09
CA ILE A 203 -8.41 -8.07 35.06
C ILE A 203 -8.27 -8.70 36.44
N ASN A 204 -8.29 -7.91 37.50
CA ASN A 204 -8.18 -8.35 38.90
C ASN A 204 -9.53 -8.73 39.52
N SER A 205 -10.64 -8.60 38.77
CA SER A 205 -11.97 -8.97 39.28
C SER A 205 -12.18 -10.48 39.29
N ASP A 206 -12.86 -10.99 40.31
CA ASP A 206 -13.31 -12.40 40.37
C ASP A 206 -14.30 -12.73 39.26
N GLU A 207 -14.94 -11.72 38.64
CA GLU A 207 -15.86 -11.90 37.51
C GLU A 207 -15.12 -12.47 36.28
N LEU A 208 -13.82 -12.20 36.11
CA LEU A 208 -13.03 -12.74 35.03
C LEU A 208 -13.03 -14.26 35.03
N GLU A 209 -12.88 -14.88 36.23
CA GLU A 209 -12.90 -16.34 36.39
C GLU A 209 -14.23 -16.96 36.04
N ALA A 210 -15.34 -16.23 36.32
CA ALA A 210 -16.68 -16.68 35.96
C ALA A 210 -16.90 -16.73 34.44
N HIS A 211 -16.19 -15.87 33.68
CA HIS A 211 -16.31 -15.80 32.22
C HIS A 211 -15.39 -16.76 31.45
N ILE A 212 -14.15 -16.90 31.89
CA ILE A 212 -13.13 -17.66 31.14
C ILE A 212 -12.63 -18.89 31.89
N GLY A 213 -12.93 -19.04 33.18
CA GLY A 213 -12.45 -20.10 34.06
C GLY A 213 -11.18 -19.72 34.81
N GLU A 214 -10.97 -20.32 35.97
CA GLU A 214 -9.86 -20.00 36.89
C GLU A 214 -8.48 -20.13 36.26
N GLN A 215 -8.25 -21.21 35.51
CA GLN A 215 -6.95 -21.48 34.89
C GLN A 215 -6.60 -20.39 33.85
N ASP A 216 -7.53 -20.06 32.96
CA ASP A 216 -7.29 -19.07 31.90
C ASP A 216 -7.23 -17.64 32.45
N ALA A 217 -7.98 -17.35 33.52
CA ALA A 217 -7.90 -16.07 34.22
C ALA A 217 -6.54 -15.86 34.89
N THR A 218 -6.01 -16.90 35.55
CA THR A 218 -4.66 -16.86 36.14
C THR A 218 -3.60 -16.67 35.07
N GLN A 219 -3.67 -17.46 34.00
CA GLN A 219 -2.71 -17.33 32.88
C GLN A 219 -2.77 -15.93 32.26
N LEU A 220 -3.96 -15.39 32.04
CA LEU A 220 -4.11 -14.04 31.48
C LEU A 220 -3.49 -12.97 32.38
N ARG A 221 -3.66 -13.08 33.71
CA ARG A 221 -3.05 -12.14 34.68
C ARG A 221 -1.53 -12.22 34.63
N ASP A 222 -0.97 -13.43 34.62
CA ASP A 222 0.47 -13.67 34.52
C ASP A 222 1.03 -13.09 33.22
N ASP A 223 0.35 -13.32 32.10
CA ASP A 223 0.74 -12.81 30.79
C ASP A 223 0.74 -11.27 30.76
N ILE A 224 -0.29 -10.63 31.33
CA ILE A 224 -0.37 -9.16 31.36
C ILE A 224 0.70 -8.57 32.27
N GLU A 225 0.98 -9.17 33.42
CA GLU A 225 2.09 -8.77 34.30
C GLU A 225 3.43 -8.84 33.58
N LEU A 226 3.64 -9.92 32.81
CA LEU A 226 4.84 -10.09 31.99
C LEU A 226 4.94 -9.03 30.89
N ILE A 227 3.84 -8.74 30.20
CA ILE A 227 3.77 -7.68 29.18
C ILE A 227 4.14 -6.32 29.77
N ASP A 228 3.59 -5.98 30.93
CA ASP A 228 3.86 -4.70 31.59
C ASP A 228 5.29 -4.59 32.13
N GLY A 229 5.92 -5.74 32.43
CA GLY A 229 7.31 -5.80 32.89
C GLY A 229 8.36 -5.75 31.76
N VAL A 230 8.03 -6.26 30.58
CA VAL A 230 8.98 -6.45 29.47
C VAL A 230 8.86 -5.40 28.40
N TYR A 231 7.62 -5.03 28.01
CA TYR A 231 7.39 -4.13 26.90
C TYR A 231 7.22 -2.67 27.37
N PRO A 232 7.58 -1.67 26.56
CA PRO A 232 7.42 -0.27 26.93
C PRO A 232 5.96 0.09 27.19
N GLU A 233 5.70 0.99 28.11
CA GLU A 233 4.37 1.57 28.30
C GLU A 233 3.91 2.23 26.99
N PHE A 234 2.62 2.07 26.66
CA PHE A 234 2.08 2.63 25.43
C PHE A 234 1.94 4.15 25.54
N ASP A 235 2.58 4.84 24.61
CA ASP A 235 2.44 6.27 24.42
C ASP A 235 2.11 6.59 22.95
N VAL A 236 1.15 7.49 22.74
CA VAL A 236 0.66 7.85 21.39
C VAL A 236 1.74 8.54 20.56
N GLU A 237 2.60 9.34 21.19
CA GLU A 237 3.66 10.07 20.48
C GLU A 237 4.77 9.11 19.99
N THR A 238 5.14 8.10 20.79
CA THR A 238 6.10 7.06 20.37
C THR A 238 5.56 6.19 19.22
N TYR A 239 4.24 5.99 19.17
CA TYR A 239 3.59 5.38 18.01
C TYR A 239 3.66 6.31 16.79
N ARG A 240 3.28 7.59 16.93
CA ARG A 240 3.26 8.55 15.83
C ARG A 240 4.64 8.86 15.24
N SER A 241 5.68 8.77 16.07
CA SER A 241 7.08 8.87 15.64
C SER A 241 7.63 7.60 14.99
N ALA A 242 6.82 6.54 14.91
CA ALA A 242 7.18 5.22 14.37
C ALA A 242 8.29 4.49 15.18
N GLU A 243 8.39 4.76 16.47
CA GLU A 243 9.33 4.09 17.37
C GLU A 243 8.75 2.81 17.97
N VAL A 244 7.45 2.81 18.27
CA VAL A 244 6.71 1.69 18.87
C VAL A 244 5.50 1.33 18.00
N ALA A 245 5.32 0.05 17.69
CA ALA A 245 4.15 -0.48 17.00
C ALA A 245 3.18 -1.12 18.00
N PRO A 246 1.95 -0.58 18.16
CA PRO A 246 0.89 -1.29 18.86
C PRO A 246 0.56 -2.61 18.18
N VAL A 247 0.33 -3.67 18.97
CA VAL A 247 -0.02 -5.00 18.47
C VAL A 247 -1.39 -5.40 18.98
N PHE A 248 -2.26 -5.78 18.05
CA PHE A 248 -3.56 -6.37 18.33
C PHE A 248 -3.61 -7.82 17.86
N PHE A 249 -4.17 -8.68 18.67
CA PHE A 249 -4.43 -10.07 18.34
C PHE A 249 -5.90 -10.29 18.06
N GLY A 250 -6.23 -11.17 17.10
CA GLY A 250 -7.62 -11.44 16.82
C GLY A 250 -7.88 -12.45 15.70
N SER A 251 -9.12 -12.49 15.26
CA SER A 251 -9.58 -13.25 14.09
C SER A 251 -10.51 -12.40 13.24
N ALA A 252 -10.02 -11.90 12.13
CA ALA A 252 -10.82 -11.07 11.22
C ALA A 252 -12.03 -11.84 10.69
N LEU A 253 -11.92 -13.14 10.42
CA LEU A 253 -13.02 -13.96 9.93
C LEU A 253 -14.19 -13.98 10.91
N ASN A 254 -13.89 -14.07 12.18
CA ASN A 254 -14.87 -14.24 13.26
C ASN A 254 -15.16 -12.93 14.01
N ASN A 255 -14.68 -11.78 13.54
CA ASN A 255 -14.85 -10.43 14.10
C ASN A 255 -14.17 -10.16 15.45
N PHE A 256 -13.16 -10.97 15.85
CA PHE A 256 -12.45 -10.78 17.11
C PHE A 256 -11.33 -9.78 17.00
N GLY A 257 -11.25 -8.86 17.96
CA GLY A 257 -10.21 -7.84 18.03
C GLY A 257 -10.25 -6.81 16.90
N VAL A 258 -11.20 -6.93 15.96
CA VAL A 258 -11.26 -6.07 14.76
C VAL A 258 -11.86 -4.71 15.08
N GLN A 259 -12.96 -4.68 15.83
CA GLN A 259 -13.60 -3.43 16.23
C GLN A 259 -12.73 -2.68 17.25
N GLU A 260 -12.09 -3.39 18.14
CA GLU A 260 -11.11 -2.87 19.12
C GLU A 260 -9.92 -2.21 18.43
N LEU A 261 -9.36 -2.90 17.43
CA LEU A 261 -8.35 -2.33 16.56
C LEU A 261 -8.83 -1.03 15.91
N LEU A 262 -10.02 -1.02 15.29
CA LEU A 262 -10.55 0.15 14.61
C LEU A 262 -10.84 1.30 15.59
N ASN A 263 -11.43 1.02 16.75
CA ASN A 263 -11.69 2.01 17.79
C ASN A 263 -10.41 2.67 18.31
N CYS A 264 -9.39 1.87 18.58
CA CYS A 264 -8.09 2.37 19.01
C CYS A 264 -7.43 3.17 17.87
N PHE A 265 -7.40 2.60 16.67
CA PHE A 265 -6.78 3.21 15.50
C PHE A 265 -7.27 4.63 15.24
N VAL A 266 -8.58 4.87 15.19
CA VAL A 266 -9.12 6.21 14.88
C VAL A 266 -8.74 7.26 15.92
N LYS A 267 -8.50 6.84 17.16
CA LYS A 267 -8.09 7.73 18.27
C LYS A 267 -6.60 8.05 18.24
N ILE A 268 -5.72 7.05 17.98
CA ILE A 268 -4.27 7.21 18.08
C ILE A 268 -3.60 7.57 16.76
N ALA A 269 -4.15 7.14 15.62
CA ALA A 269 -3.57 7.41 14.30
C ALA A 269 -3.43 8.92 14.06
N PRO A 270 -2.35 9.34 13.39
CA PRO A 270 -2.17 10.75 13.09
C PRO A 270 -3.26 11.28 12.16
N SER A 271 -3.61 12.54 12.31
CA SER A 271 -4.23 13.34 11.26
C SER A 271 -3.26 13.48 10.07
N PRO A 272 -3.71 14.02 8.92
CA PRO A 272 -2.83 14.23 7.77
C PRO A 272 -1.53 14.91 8.15
N LYS A 273 -0.42 14.31 7.71
CA LYS A 273 0.94 14.78 8.01
C LYS A 273 1.43 15.80 6.98
N PRO A 274 2.39 16.67 7.35
CA PRO A 274 3.13 17.49 6.39
C PRO A 274 3.73 16.66 5.27
N THR A 275 3.71 17.17 4.06
CA THR A 275 4.22 16.46 2.88
C THR A 275 5.43 17.19 2.31
N LYS A 276 6.55 16.46 2.13
CA LYS A 276 7.80 17.03 1.61
C LYS A 276 7.73 17.20 0.10
N ALA A 277 7.99 18.42 -0.38
CA ALA A 277 8.29 18.72 -1.76
C ALA A 277 9.77 19.08 -1.92
N GLU A 278 10.25 19.20 -3.16
CA GLU A 278 11.64 19.60 -3.44
C GLU A 278 11.93 21.00 -2.94
N GLU A 279 10.94 21.89 -3.09
CA GLU A 279 11.08 23.31 -2.80
C GLU A 279 10.85 23.63 -1.31
N ARG A 280 9.96 22.88 -0.66
CA ARG A 280 9.60 23.10 0.76
C ARG A 280 8.76 21.95 1.33
N GLU A 281 8.56 21.96 2.63
CA GLU A 281 7.54 21.13 3.26
C GLU A 281 6.18 21.85 3.22
N GLY A 282 5.12 21.13 2.87
CA GLY A 282 3.75 21.64 2.83
C GLY A 282 2.96 21.18 4.04
N GLU A 283 2.40 22.14 4.79
CA GLU A 283 1.57 21.86 5.97
C GLU A 283 0.10 21.66 5.56
N PRO A 284 -0.61 20.68 6.15
CA PRO A 284 -2.03 20.43 5.83
C PRO A 284 -2.93 21.65 6.06
N GLU A 285 -2.61 22.49 7.06
CA GLU A 285 -3.37 23.67 7.47
C GLU A 285 -3.20 24.85 6.54
N GLU A 286 -2.29 24.80 5.58
CA GLU A 286 -2.09 25.88 4.61
C GLU A 286 -3.36 26.12 3.80
N PRO A 287 -3.70 27.41 3.54
CA PRO A 287 -4.94 27.75 2.84
C PRO A 287 -4.91 27.42 1.35
N LYS A 288 -3.73 27.37 0.74
CA LYS A 288 -3.56 27.06 -0.68
C LYS A 288 -3.61 25.57 -0.93
N PHE A 289 -4.41 25.20 -1.92
CA PHE A 289 -4.55 23.83 -2.33
C PHE A 289 -3.30 23.29 -3.00
N THR A 290 -2.87 22.11 -2.53
CA THR A 290 -1.85 21.30 -3.18
C THR A 290 -2.22 19.82 -3.14
N VAL A 291 -1.87 19.09 -4.18
CA VAL A 291 -2.16 17.67 -4.33
C VAL A 291 -1.10 17.01 -5.21
N PHE A 292 -0.79 15.74 -4.94
CA PHE A 292 0.04 14.94 -5.83
C PHE A 292 -0.67 13.66 -6.28
N ILE A 293 -0.33 13.20 -7.49
CA ILE A 293 -0.88 12.00 -8.09
C ILE A 293 0.04 10.82 -7.76
N PHE A 294 -0.49 9.84 -7.01
CA PHE A 294 0.27 8.65 -6.63
C PHE A 294 -0.08 7.40 -7.43
N LYS A 295 -1.24 7.42 -8.12
CA LYS A 295 -1.72 6.27 -8.89
C LYS A 295 -2.58 6.71 -10.07
N ILE A 296 -2.47 5.97 -11.18
CA ILE A 296 -3.35 6.12 -12.35
C ILE A 296 -3.93 4.74 -12.66
N THR A 297 -5.24 4.67 -12.89
CA THR A 297 -5.93 3.43 -13.28
C THR A 297 -6.73 3.69 -14.54
N ALA A 298 -6.47 2.91 -15.60
CA ALA A 298 -7.24 2.95 -16.83
C ALA A 298 -8.41 1.98 -16.80
N ASN A 299 -9.39 2.23 -17.68
CA ASN A 299 -10.46 1.29 -18.05
C ASN A 299 -11.29 0.75 -16.89
N ILE A 300 -11.66 1.60 -15.93
CA ILE A 300 -12.62 1.24 -14.88
C ILE A 300 -13.99 0.88 -15.48
N ASP A 301 -14.34 1.45 -16.64
CA ASP A 301 -15.49 1.06 -17.44
C ASP A 301 -15.00 0.47 -18.78
N PRO A 302 -15.26 -0.82 -19.09
CA PRO A 302 -14.85 -1.43 -20.34
C PRO A 302 -15.39 -0.74 -21.61
N ASN A 303 -16.50 0.01 -21.48
CA ASN A 303 -17.12 0.73 -22.58
C ASN A 303 -16.55 2.14 -22.78
N HIS A 304 -15.83 2.67 -21.81
CA HIS A 304 -15.25 4.00 -21.85
C HIS A 304 -13.76 3.96 -21.52
N ARG A 305 -12.92 4.37 -22.47
CA ARG A 305 -11.45 4.45 -22.30
C ARG A 305 -11.08 5.66 -21.43
N SER A 306 -11.57 5.70 -20.19
CA SER A 306 -11.29 6.77 -19.24
C SER A 306 -10.31 6.28 -18.19
N CYS A 307 -9.25 7.02 -17.96
CA CYS A 307 -8.36 6.83 -16.83
C CYS A 307 -8.87 7.64 -15.63
N ILE A 308 -8.52 7.20 -14.45
CA ILE A 308 -8.67 7.98 -13.21
C ILE A 308 -7.30 8.13 -12.58
N ALA A 309 -6.90 9.37 -12.35
CA ALA A 309 -5.74 9.72 -11.56
C ALA A 309 -6.15 9.88 -10.09
N PHE A 310 -5.60 9.03 -9.22
CA PHE A 310 -5.80 9.13 -7.78
C PHE A 310 -4.77 10.07 -7.19
N CYS A 311 -5.26 11.05 -6.46
CA CYS A 311 -4.41 12.04 -5.82
C CYS A 311 -4.72 12.18 -4.34
N LYS A 312 -3.68 12.48 -3.54
CA LYS A 312 -3.80 12.84 -2.12
C LYS A 312 -3.83 14.36 -2.00
N VAL A 313 -4.83 14.89 -1.31
CA VAL A 313 -4.87 16.31 -0.93
C VAL A 313 -3.87 16.52 0.20
N CYS A 314 -2.88 17.40 -0.02
CA CYS A 314 -1.81 17.69 0.93
C CYS A 314 -2.09 18.94 1.76
N SER A 315 -2.63 19.99 1.15
CA SER A 315 -2.99 21.24 1.83
C SER A 315 -4.19 21.90 1.17
N GLY A 316 -4.79 22.85 1.85
CA GLY A 316 -5.91 23.64 1.37
C GLY A 316 -7.18 22.84 1.13
N LYS A 317 -8.06 23.35 0.30
CA LYS A 317 -9.35 22.73 -0.01
C LYS A 317 -9.51 22.54 -1.51
N PHE A 318 -9.76 21.33 -1.94
CA PHE A 318 -10.20 21.07 -3.31
C PHE A 318 -11.64 21.52 -3.49
N GLU A 319 -11.93 22.21 -4.58
CA GLU A 319 -13.28 22.63 -4.97
C GLU A 319 -13.53 22.27 -6.42
N ARG A 320 -14.68 21.67 -6.69
CA ARG A 320 -15.11 21.28 -8.02
C ARG A 320 -15.16 22.48 -8.96
N ASN A 321 -14.72 22.32 -10.20
CA ASN A 321 -14.66 23.35 -11.25
C ASN A 321 -13.74 24.54 -10.95
N LYS A 322 -13.03 24.58 -9.84
CA LYS A 322 -11.99 25.57 -9.58
C LYS A 322 -10.77 25.32 -10.49
N PRO A 323 -10.09 26.38 -10.97
CA PRO A 323 -8.89 26.21 -11.78
C PRO A 323 -7.68 25.83 -10.92
N TYR A 324 -6.93 24.81 -11.33
CA TYR A 324 -5.69 24.37 -10.70
C TYR A 324 -4.56 24.30 -11.72
N LEU A 325 -3.37 24.74 -11.33
CA LEU A 325 -2.16 24.66 -12.15
C LEU A 325 -1.63 23.21 -12.13
N HIS A 326 -1.52 22.60 -13.29
CA HIS A 326 -0.75 21.37 -13.48
C HIS A 326 0.72 21.77 -13.66
N VAL A 327 1.53 21.52 -12.63
CA VAL A 327 2.87 22.09 -12.51
C VAL A 327 3.78 21.65 -13.66
N ARG A 328 3.85 20.34 -13.96
CA ARG A 328 4.70 19.81 -15.05
C ARG A 328 4.36 20.38 -16.42
N GLN A 329 3.07 20.56 -16.72
CA GLN A 329 2.65 21.08 -18.03
C GLN A 329 2.52 22.61 -18.11
N GLY A 330 2.52 23.30 -16.96
CA GLY A 330 2.28 24.74 -16.89
C GLY A 330 0.88 25.14 -17.34
N LYS A 331 -0.09 24.22 -17.35
CA LYS A 331 -1.47 24.46 -17.81
C LYS A 331 -2.43 24.45 -16.64
N THR A 332 -3.49 25.26 -16.79
CA THR A 332 -4.59 25.29 -15.82
C THR A 332 -5.67 24.28 -16.22
N LEU A 333 -6.05 23.44 -15.28
CA LEU A 333 -7.09 22.41 -15.45
C LEU A 333 -8.29 22.68 -14.54
N ARG A 334 -9.47 22.22 -14.96
CA ARG A 334 -10.73 22.25 -14.17
C ARG A 334 -11.36 20.86 -14.21
N PHE A 335 -11.92 20.43 -13.10
CA PHE A 335 -12.51 19.10 -12.96
C PHE A 335 -14.01 19.21 -12.68
N SER A 336 -14.83 18.78 -13.64
CA SER A 336 -16.29 18.80 -13.54
C SER A 336 -16.85 17.58 -12.81
N SER A 337 -16.13 16.47 -12.80
CA SER A 337 -16.59 15.20 -12.24
C SER A 337 -15.49 14.53 -11.41
N PRO A 338 -14.94 15.22 -10.38
CA PRO A 338 -14.03 14.59 -9.44
C PRO A 338 -14.79 13.53 -8.67
N THR A 339 -14.15 12.38 -8.40
CA THR A 339 -14.82 11.22 -7.81
C THR A 339 -14.17 10.82 -6.49
N GLN A 340 -15.02 10.32 -5.62
CA GLN A 340 -14.67 9.65 -4.39
C GLN A 340 -15.19 8.21 -4.44
N PHE A 341 -14.54 7.32 -3.74
CA PHE A 341 -14.80 5.91 -3.84
C PHE A 341 -15.33 5.36 -2.51
N MET A 342 -16.64 5.10 -2.46
CA MET A 342 -17.28 4.43 -1.34
C MET A 342 -17.48 2.96 -1.71
N ALA A 343 -16.52 2.11 -1.36
CA ALA A 343 -16.46 0.72 -1.79
C ALA A 343 -16.53 0.60 -3.34
N GLN A 344 -17.53 -0.06 -3.90
CA GLN A 344 -17.73 -0.16 -5.36
C GLN A 344 -18.47 1.02 -5.98
N ARG A 345 -18.95 1.97 -5.17
CA ARG A 345 -19.73 3.11 -5.66
C ARG A 345 -18.83 4.31 -5.87
N LYS A 346 -18.95 4.93 -7.04
CA LYS A 346 -18.35 6.22 -7.35
C LYS A 346 -19.38 7.30 -7.05
N SER A 347 -19.00 8.33 -6.33
CA SER A 347 -19.77 9.54 -6.15
C SER A 347 -18.97 10.75 -6.61
N THR A 348 -19.63 11.68 -7.27
CA THR A 348 -19.02 12.99 -7.57
C THR A 348 -18.99 13.83 -6.31
N ILE A 349 -17.87 14.49 -6.06
CA ILE A 349 -17.68 15.35 -4.90
C ILE A 349 -17.57 16.82 -5.31
N ASP A 350 -18.01 17.70 -4.45
CA ASP A 350 -17.88 19.13 -4.62
C ASP A 350 -16.64 19.71 -3.94
N GLU A 351 -16.19 19.07 -2.87
CA GLU A 351 -15.03 19.49 -2.09
C GLU A 351 -14.26 18.30 -1.46
N ALA A 352 -12.97 18.51 -1.23
CA ALA A 352 -12.12 17.58 -0.47
C ALA A 352 -11.07 18.36 0.33
N TRP A 353 -10.58 17.72 1.40
CA TRP A 353 -9.70 18.32 2.39
C TRP A 353 -8.39 17.54 2.53
N PRO A 354 -7.35 18.12 3.15
CA PRO A 354 -6.10 17.40 3.39
C PRO A 354 -6.32 16.03 4.01
N GLY A 355 -5.65 15.03 3.45
CA GLY A 355 -5.82 13.61 3.78
C GLY A 355 -6.83 12.87 2.89
N ASP A 356 -7.76 13.54 2.23
CA ASP A 356 -8.68 12.89 1.31
C ASP A 356 -7.98 12.39 0.05
N ILE A 357 -8.48 11.28 -0.46
CA ILE A 357 -8.07 10.72 -1.74
C ILE A 357 -9.16 11.03 -2.78
N VAL A 358 -8.77 11.73 -3.83
CA VAL A 358 -9.67 12.14 -4.91
C VAL A 358 -9.29 11.47 -6.21
N GLY A 359 -10.27 10.95 -6.94
CA GLY A 359 -10.10 10.45 -8.30
C GLY A 359 -10.42 11.56 -9.30
N LEU A 360 -9.45 11.95 -10.09
CA LEU A 360 -9.61 12.93 -11.17
C LEU A 360 -9.74 12.22 -12.51
N PRO A 361 -10.78 12.53 -13.32
CA PRO A 361 -10.87 12.02 -14.68
C PRO A 361 -9.64 12.43 -15.49
N ASP A 362 -9.02 11.46 -16.14
CA ASP A 362 -7.80 11.66 -16.93
C ASP A 362 -7.97 11.14 -18.36
N ASN A 363 -7.54 11.94 -19.30
CA ASN A 363 -7.49 11.60 -20.74
C ASN A 363 -6.05 11.29 -21.20
N GLY A 364 -5.20 10.83 -20.29
CA GLY A 364 -3.77 10.55 -20.54
C GLY A 364 -2.88 11.78 -20.41
N ILE A 365 -3.30 12.77 -19.63
CA ILE A 365 -2.53 13.99 -19.36
C ILE A 365 -1.58 13.80 -18.18
N PHE A 366 -2.03 13.05 -17.18
CA PHE A 366 -1.33 12.87 -15.92
C PHE A 366 -0.25 11.78 -15.98
N LYS A 367 0.78 11.99 -15.18
CA LYS A 367 1.77 10.99 -14.80
C LYS A 367 1.79 10.84 -13.28
N ILE A 368 2.22 9.68 -12.80
CA ILE A 368 2.47 9.48 -11.38
C ILE A 368 3.55 10.49 -10.94
N GLY A 369 3.32 11.15 -9.80
CA GLY A 369 4.16 12.23 -9.30
C GLY A 369 3.74 13.64 -9.74
N ASP A 370 2.81 13.76 -10.68
CA ASP A 370 2.30 15.08 -11.08
C ASP A 370 1.64 15.81 -9.92
N THR A 371 1.82 17.13 -9.89
CA THR A 371 1.31 18.01 -8.85
C THR A 371 0.28 19.00 -9.44
N LEU A 372 -0.80 19.21 -8.69
CA LEU A 372 -1.75 20.29 -8.94
C LEU A 372 -1.73 21.28 -7.77
N THR A 373 -1.73 22.58 -8.09
CA THR A 373 -1.66 23.64 -7.08
C THR A 373 -2.54 24.85 -7.46
N GLU A 374 -2.66 25.80 -6.56
CA GLU A 374 -3.26 27.13 -6.84
C GLU A 374 -2.21 28.15 -7.35
N GLY A 375 -1.27 27.71 -8.19
CA GLY A 375 -0.31 28.57 -8.88
C GLY A 375 1.14 28.45 -8.38
N GLU A 376 1.39 27.78 -7.27
CA GLU A 376 2.73 27.50 -6.77
C GLU A 376 3.37 26.34 -7.58
N LYS A 377 4.66 26.43 -7.82
CA LYS A 377 5.41 25.34 -8.48
C LYS A 377 6.02 24.48 -7.41
N LEU A 378 5.39 23.35 -7.10
CA LEU A 378 5.85 22.36 -6.14
C LEU A 378 5.98 21.00 -6.82
N HIS A 379 7.05 20.27 -6.46
CA HIS A 379 7.29 18.90 -6.88
C HIS A 379 7.38 18.01 -5.64
N PHE A 380 6.34 17.24 -5.37
CA PHE A 380 6.35 16.33 -4.23
C PHE A 380 7.30 15.16 -4.47
N ARG A 381 8.15 14.88 -3.46
CA ARG A 381 9.09 13.76 -3.45
C ARG A 381 8.41 12.48 -2.98
N GLY A 382 8.99 11.37 -3.32
CA GLY A 382 8.73 10.13 -2.62
C GLY A 382 7.90 9.10 -3.38
N LEU A 383 8.01 9.04 -4.70
CA LEU A 383 7.43 7.98 -5.52
C LEU A 383 8.56 7.12 -6.13
N PRO A 384 9.27 6.31 -5.32
CA PRO A 384 10.41 5.56 -5.81
C PRO A 384 9.97 4.49 -6.82
N SER A 385 10.75 4.36 -7.90
CA SER A 385 10.75 3.17 -8.74
C SER A 385 11.99 2.36 -8.41
N PHE A 386 11.80 1.15 -7.90
CA PHE A 386 12.89 0.23 -7.57
C PHE A 386 13.39 -0.49 -8.83
N SER A 387 14.65 -0.93 -8.82
CA SER A 387 15.16 -1.77 -9.89
C SER A 387 14.32 -3.04 -10.02
N PRO A 388 13.83 -3.37 -11.23
CA PRO A 388 13.08 -4.60 -11.46
C PRO A 388 13.90 -5.85 -11.12
N GLU A 389 13.19 -6.95 -10.84
CA GLU A 389 13.80 -8.26 -10.58
C GLU A 389 13.77 -9.17 -11.82
N MET A 390 12.87 -8.89 -12.77
CA MET A 390 12.71 -9.67 -13.99
C MET A 390 12.61 -8.77 -15.21
N PHE A 391 13.21 -9.22 -16.32
CA PHE A 391 13.27 -8.45 -17.55
C PHE A 391 12.93 -9.33 -18.75
N LYS A 392 12.16 -8.79 -19.70
CA LYS A 392 11.89 -9.42 -20.99
C LYS A 392 11.81 -8.37 -22.08
N TYR A 393 12.28 -8.73 -23.29
CA TYR A 393 11.95 -7.95 -24.47
C TYR A 393 10.46 -8.10 -24.78
N ILE A 394 9.85 -6.99 -25.21
CA ILE A 394 8.50 -7.00 -25.76
C ILE A 394 8.57 -6.79 -27.27
N GLU A 395 8.02 -7.75 -28.02
CA GLU A 395 8.00 -7.72 -29.47
C GLU A 395 6.57 -7.67 -29.99
N ASN A 396 6.39 -6.97 -31.08
CA ASN A 396 5.09 -6.90 -31.74
C ASN A 396 4.83 -8.16 -32.55
N ASP A 397 3.75 -8.85 -32.25
CA ASP A 397 3.35 -10.09 -32.97
C ASP A 397 2.51 -9.79 -34.22
N ASP A 398 1.96 -8.58 -34.34
CA ASP A 398 1.19 -8.12 -35.49
C ASP A 398 1.67 -6.74 -35.97
N PRO A 399 2.47 -6.68 -37.06
CA PRO A 399 3.00 -5.42 -37.59
C PRO A 399 1.94 -4.35 -37.86
N MET A 400 0.71 -4.75 -38.19
CA MET A 400 -0.40 -3.83 -38.46
C MET A 400 -0.91 -3.11 -37.20
N LYS A 401 -0.58 -3.65 -36.03
CA LYS A 401 -1.01 -3.17 -34.72
C LYS A 401 0.09 -2.42 -33.96
N SER A 402 1.18 -2.03 -34.60
CA SER A 402 2.34 -1.38 -33.97
C SER A 402 1.95 -0.12 -33.17
N LYS A 403 1.08 0.72 -33.71
CA LYS A 403 0.60 1.94 -33.02
C LYS A 403 -0.25 1.62 -31.79
N GLN A 404 -1.10 0.58 -31.86
CA GLN A 404 -1.92 0.13 -30.74
C GLN A 404 -1.05 -0.45 -29.64
N LEU A 405 -0.07 -1.29 -30.00
CA LEU A 405 0.89 -1.85 -29.05
C LEU A 405 1.68 -0.74 -28.34
N GLU A 406 2.21 0.20 -29.08
CA GLU A 406 2.97 1.32 -28.52
C GLU A 406 2.11 2.18 -27.58
N LYS A 407 0.89 2.49 -27.99
CA LYS A 407 -0.07 3.20 -27.14
C LYS A 407 -0.38 2.42 -25.88
N GLY A 408 -0.63 1.11 -25.99
CA GLY A 408 -0.92 0.25 -24.85
C GLY A 408 0.26 0.17 -23.87
N ILE A 409 1.49 -0.05 -24.38
CA ILE A 409 2.69 -0.07 -23.56
C ILE A 409 2.83 1.26 -22.81
N ASN A 410 2.76 2.39 -23.51
CA ASN A 410 2.92 3.69 -22.89
C ASN A 410 1.88 3.94 -21.79
N GLN A 411 0.63 3.57 -22.03
CA GLN A 411 -0.43 3.77 -21.05
C GLN A 411 -0.29 2.86 -19.83
N LEU A 412 0.07 1.59 -20.02
CA LEU A 412 0.36 0.67 -18.91
C LEU A 412 1.56 1.14 -18.06
N MET A 413 2.56 1.74 -18.72
CA MET A 413 3.70 2.34 -17.99
C MET A 413 3.30 3.63 -17.27
N ASP A 414 2.38 4.46 -17.83
CA ASP A 414 1.82 5.62 -17.13
C ASP A 414 1.08 5.22 -15.84
N GLU A 415 0.41 4.08 -15.88
CA GLU A 415 -0.22 3.50 -14.70
C GLU A 415 0.78 2.88 -13.70
N GLY A 416 2.06 2.80 -14.07
CA GLY A 416 3.11 2.21 -13.25
C GLY A 416 3.00 0.69 -13.08
N VAL A 417 2.39 -0.02 -14.02
CA VAL A 417 2.27 -1.49 -13.97
C VAL A 417 3.63 -2.16 -14.06
N ALA A 418 4.57 -1.58 -14.79
CA ALA A 418 5.94 -2.06 -14.97
C ALA A 418 6.84 -0.90 -15.40
N GLN A 419 8.12 -1.17 -15.62
CA GLN A 419 9.08 -0.18 -16.09
C GLN A 419 9.51 -0.50 -17.53
N LEU A 420 9.69 0.55 -18.33
CA LEU A 420 10.13 0.46 -19.72
C LEU A 420 11.56 0.99 -19.86
N PHE A 421 12.42 0.19 -20.45
CA PHE A 421 13.77 0.56 -20.84
C PHE A 421 13.94 0.39 -22.34
N VAL A 422 14.60 1.36 -22.98
CA VAL A 422 14.96 1.28 -24.39
C VAL A 422 16.46 1.08 -24.49
N ASN A 423 16.90 -0.09 -24.93
CA ASN A 423 18.31 -0.40 -25.08
C ASN A 423 18.93 0.49 -26.16
N GLN A 424 20.04 1.18 -25.81
CA GLN A 424 20.69 2.14 -26.72
C GLN A 424 21.44 1.47 -27.87
N PHE A 425 21.88 0.23 -27.69
CA PHE A 425 22.65 -0.50 -28.69
C PHE A 425 21.79 -1.02 -29.85
N ASN A 426 20.59 -1.58 -29.55
CA ASN A 426 19.75 -2.23 -30.53
C ASN A 426 18.35 -1.62 -30.68
N GLY A 427 18.02 -0.60 -29.88
CA GLY A 427 16.73 0.07 -29.89
C GLY A 427 15.53 -0.78 -29.38
N ARG A 428 15.79 -1.99 -28.88
CA ARG A 428 14.72 -2.88 -28.42
C ARG A 428 14.13 -2.41 -27.08
N LYS A 429 12.84 -2.63 -26.92
CA LYS A 429 12.10 -2.30 -25.71
C LYS A 429 12.17 -3.47 -24.71
N ILE A 430 12.57 -3.17 -23.49
CA ILE A 430 12.66 -4.11 -22.38
C ILE A 430 11.63 -3.69 -21.34
N ILE A 431 10.79 -4.63 -20.92
CA ILE A 431 9.89 -4.45 -19.79
C ILE A 431 10.52 -5.07 -18.56
N GLY A 432 10.65 -4.25 -17.51
CA GLY A 432 11.09 -4.67 -16.19
C GLY A 432 9.93 -4.79 -15.22
N THR A 433 9.86 -5.91 -14.51
CA THR A 433 8.80 -6.22 -13.53
C THR A 433 9.41 -6.77 -12.25
N VAL A 434 8.62 -6.83 -11.19
CA VAL A 434 9.02 -7.49 -9.94
C VAL A 434 8.79 -9.01 -10.03
N GLY A 435 7.77 -9.45 -10.77
CA GLY A 435 7.44 -10.85 -10.85
C GLY A 435 6.80 -11.29 -12.18
N GLN A 436 6.72 -12.60 -12.36
CA GLN A 436 6.25 -13.23 -13.60
C GLN A 436 4.79 -12.87 -13.93
N LEU A 437 3.93 -12.77 -12.92
CA LEU A 437 2.50 -12.51 -13.11
C LEU A 437 2.23 -11.14 -13.77
N GLN A 438 3.10 -10.16 -13.54
CA GLN A 438 2.98 -8.85 -14.19
C GLN A 438 3.08 -8.94 -15.72
N PHE A 439 3.97 -9.79 -16.26
CA PHE A 439 4.05 -10.01 -17.72
C PHE A 439 2.75 -10.58 -18.27
N GLU A 440 2.11 -11.52 -17.55
CA GLU A 440 0.83 -12.11 -17.98
C GLU A 440 -0.29 -11.07 -17.94
N VAL A 441 -0.32 -10.23 -16.90
CA VAL A 441 -1.30 -9.13 -16.78
C VAL A 441 -1.11 -8.10 -17.90
N ILE A 442 0.13 -7.71 -18.19
CA ILE A 442 0.45 -6.78 -19.27
C ILE A 442 -0.01 -7.36 -20.62
N GLN A 443 0.33 -8.62 -20.91
CA GLN A 443 -0.08 -9.28 -22.13
C GLN A 443 -1.60 -9.35 -22.25
N TYR A 444 -2.29 -9.82 -21.21
CA TYR A 444 -3.75 -9.87 -21.18
C TYR A 444 -4.40 -8.50 -21.47
N ARG A 445 -3.88 -7.44 -20.83
CA ARG A 445 -4.38 -6.08 -21.01
C ARG A 445 -4.10 -5.53 -22.41
N LEU A 446 -2.90 -5.77 -22.97
CA LEU A 446 -2.56 -5.37 -24.33
C LEU A 446 -3.49 -6.03 -25.36
N GLU A 447 -3.78 -7.32 -25.19
CA GLU A 447 -4.66 -8.07 -26.09
C GLU A 447 -6.13 -7.62 -25.97
N ASN A 448 -6.65 -7.50 -24.74
CA ASN A 448 -8.08 -7.27 -24.51
C ASN A 448 -8.48 -5.79 -24.52
N GLU A 449 -7.61 -4.88 -24.05
CA GLU A 449 -7.93 -3.46 -23.97
C GLU A 449 -7.46 -2.69 -25.20
N TYR A 450 -6.33 -3.10 -25.82
CA TYR A 450 -5.71 -2.38 -26.94
C TYR A 450 -5.79 -3.15 -28.27
N ASN A 451 -6.30 -4.38 -28.23
CA ASN A 451 -6.34 -5.28 -29.39
C ASN A 451 -4.97 -5.43 -30.06
N ALA A 452 -3.93 -5.53 -29.25
CA ALA A 452 -2.54 -5.63 -29.70
C ALA A 452 -1.89 -6.88 -29.08
N LYS A 453 -1.49 -7.84 -29.92
CA LYS A 453 -0.77 -9.03 -29.48
C LYS A 453 0.71 -8.73 -29.35
N CYS A 454 1.32 -9.22 -28.28
CA CYS A 454 2.76 -9.13 -28.07
C CYS A 454 3.36 -10.52 -27.79
N ARG A 455 4.66 -10.62 -28.04
CA ARG A 455 5.47 -11.78 -27.73
C ARG A 455 6.57 -11.37 -26.77
N TRP A 456 6.81 -12.21 -25.78
CA TRP A 456 7.90 -12.04 -24.83
C TRP A 456 9.12 -12.83 -25.26
N GLU A 457 10.27 -12.17 -25.32
CA GLU A 457 11.56 -12.84 -25.52
C GLU A 457 12.41 -12.67 -24.24
N PRO A 458 13.05 -13.77 -23.77
CA PRO A 458 13.87 -13.69 -22.58
C PRO A 458 15.07 -12.78 -22.79
N VAL A 459 15.46 -12.06 -21.75
CA VAL A 459 16.72 -11.33 -21.67
C VAL A 459 17.37 -11.64 -20.33
N HIS A 460 18.68 -11.92 -20.35
CA HIS A 460 19.44 -12.16 -19.13
C HIS A 460 19.96 -10.83 -18.60
N LEU A 461 19.26 -10.27 -17.63
CA LEU A 461 19.67 -9.08 -16.90
C LEU A 461 19.55 -9.36 -15.40
N TYR A 462 20.53 -8.83 -14.67
CA TYR A 462 20.61 -8.97 -13.21
C TYR A 462 19.96 -7.78 -12.51
N LYS A 463 20.34 -6.55 -12.90
CA LYS A 463 19.85 -5.31 -12.30
C LYS A 463 19.82 -4.15 -13.29
N ALA A 464 18.86 -3.26 -13.11
CA ALA A 464 18.83 -1.94 -13.71
C ALA A 464 19.35 -0.92 -12.67
N CYS A 465 20.31 -0.10 -13.07
CA CYS A 465 20.90 0.93 -12.20
C CYS A 465 20.81 2.28 -12.90
N TRP A 466 20.17 3.25 -12.26
CA TRP A 466 20.24 4.64 -12.70
C TRP A 466 21.64 5.17 -12.36
N ILE A 467 22.28 5.84 -13.30
CA ILE A 467 23.64 6.30 -13.14
C ILE A 467 23.71 7.81 -13.08
N GLU A 468 24.52 8.31 -12.17
CA GLU A 468 24.79 9.72 -11.95
C GLU A 468 26.29 9.93 -11.72
N SER A 469 26.84 11.04 -12.20
CA SER A 469 28.20 11.46 -11.89
C SER A 469 28.31 12.98 -11.94
N ASP A 470 29.06 13.53 -11.02
CA ASP A 470 29.48 14.94 -11.04
C ASP A 470 30.60 15.18 -12.07
N ASP A 471 31.26 14.10 -12.57
CA ASP A 471 32.28 14.11 -13.61
C ASP A 471 31.64 13.72 -14.97
N ALA A 472 31.36 14.73 -15.78
CA ALA A 472 30.71 14.55 -17.08
C ALA A 472 31.62 13.79 -18.08
N GLU A 473 32.95 13.91 -17.96
CA GLU A 473 33.90 13.21 -18.86
C GLU A 473 33.94 11.72 -18.52
N GLU A 474 33.99 11.37 -17.24
CA GLU A 474 33.96 9.97 -16.81
C GLU A 474 32.62 9.32 -17.17
N LEU A 475 31.51 10.04 -17.02
CA LEU A 475 30.19 9.56 -17.42
C LEU A 475 30.10 9.28 -18.93
N ASP A 476 30.63 10.16 -19.76
CA ASP A 476 30.69 9.96 -21.23
C ASP A 476 31.58 8.78 -21.61
N GLN A 477 32.75 8.63 -20.98
CA GLN A 477 33.61 7.47 -21.15
C GLN A 477 32.92 6.16 -20.74
N PHE A 478 32.21 6.17 -19.62
CA PHE A 478 31.44 5.03 -19.18
C PHE A 478 30.40 4.62 -20.21
N LYS A 479 29.57 5.56 -20.67
CA LYS A 479 28.55 5.31 -21.69
C LYS A 479 29.15 4.73 -22.98
N LYS A 480 30.30 5.21 -23.41
CA LYS A 480 30.99 4.69 -24.58
C LYS A 480 31.52 3.27 -24.37
N ARG A 481 32.20 3.01 -23.23
CA ARG A 481 32.77 1.69 -22.92
C ARG A 481 31.72 0.63 -22.64
N LYS A 482 30.58 1.01 -22.01
CA LYS A 482 29.49 0.11 -21.62
C LYS A 482 28.28 0.24 -22.52
N TYR A 483 28.44 0.75 -23.76
CA TYR A 483 27.36 1.10 -24.67
C TYR A 483 26.29 0.00 -24.84
N GLN A 484 26.70 -1.26 -24.94
CA GLN A 484 25.77 -2.40 -25.04
C GLN A 484 24.85 -2.62 -23.83
N TYR A 485 25.24 -2.13 -22.65
CA TYR A 485 24.50 -2.20 -21.41
C TYR A 485 23.69 -0.93 -21.12
N MET A 486 23.84 0.09 -21.97
CA MET A 486 23.14 1.36 -21.78
C MET A 486 21.71 1.31 -22.29
N ALA A 487 20.80 1.85 -21.49
CA ALA A 487 19.41 2.05 -21.84
C ALA A 487 18.95 3.44 -21.41
N LYS A 488 17.82 3.85 -21.93
CA LYS A 488 17.04 4.99 -21.43
C LYS A 488 15.79 4.46 -20.77
N ASP A 489 15.47 5.01 -19.63
CA ASP A 489 14.13 4.82 -19.07
C ASP A 489 13.11 5.73 -19.80
N ARG A 490 11.87 5.67 -19.34
CA ARG A 490 10.80 6.42 -19.96
C ARG A 490 10.94 7.95 -19.87
N ASP A 491 11.59 8.44 -18.81
CA ASP A 491 11.85 9.87 -18.60
C ASP A 491 13.14 10.34 -19.27
N GLY A 492 13.82 9.45 -20.01
CA GLY A 492 15.03 9.72 -20.75
C GLY A 492 16.31 9.67 -19.93
N ARG A 493 16.23 9.19 -18.67
CA ARG A 493 17.39 9.04 -17.79
C ARG A 493 18.28 7.87 -18.25
N ASP A 494 19.56 8.00 -17.98
CA ASP A 494 20.53 6.95 -18.29
C ASP A 494 20.44 5.80 -17.29
N VAL A 495 20.31 4.60 -17.83
CA VAL A 495 20.22 3.36 -17.04
C VAL A 495 21.27 2.39 -17.53
N PHE A 496 22.04 1.84 -16.60
CA PHE A 496 22.96 0.73 -16.83
C PHE A 496 22.24 -0.59 -16.52
N LEU A 497 22.09 -1.44 -17.53
CA LEU A 497 21.46 -2.75 -17.42
C LEU A 497 22.56 -3.81 -17.26
N ALA A 498 22.91 -4.14 -16.02
CA ALA A 498 23.91 -5.16 -15.74
C ALA A 498 23.33 -6.57 -16.01
N ASP A 499 24.06 -7.41 -16.75
CA ASP A 499 23.68 -8.80 -17.02
C ASP A 499 24.03 -9.74 -15.85
N SER A 500 24.98 -9.34 -15.01
CA SER A 500 25.43 -10.11 -13.85
C SER A 500 25.93 -9.22 -12.73
N GLY A 501 25.96 -9.77 -11.51
CA GLY A 501 26.56 -9.10 -10.35
C GLY A 501 28.04 -8.80 -10.55
N TYR A 502 28.75 -9.64 -11.30
CA TYR A 502 30.15 -9.43 -11.64
C TYR A 502 30.35 -8.19 -12.53
N VAL A 503 29.53 -8.06 -13.58
CA VAL A 503 29.60 -6.89 -14.50
C VAL A 503 29.30 -5.60 -13.76
N LEU A 504 28.32 -5.63 -12.82
CA LEU A 504 28.01 -4.48 -11.97
C LEU A 504 29.19 -4.13 -11.05
N SER A 505 29.76 -5.10 -10.36
CA SER A 505 30.90 -4.89 -9.46
C SER A 505 32.12 -4.34 -10.20
N MET A 506 32.43 -4.86 -11.39
CA MET A 506 33.51 -4.36 -12.23
C MET A 506 33.24 -2.92 -12.68
N ALA A 507 32.00 -2.61 -13.06
CA ALA A 507 31.65 -1.24 -13.46
C ALA A 507 31.84 -0.24 -12.30
N GLN A 508 31.46 -0.62 -11.08
CA GLN A 508 31.65 0.18 -9.87
C GLN A 508 33.15 0.35 -9.47
N GLN A 509 33.96 -0.65 -9.72
CA GLN A 509 35.40 -0.59 -9.44
C GLN A 509 36.16 0.27 -10.46
N ASP A 510 35.83 0.14 -11.75
CA ASP A 510 36.50 0.84 -12.86
C ASP A 510 36.15 2.34 -12.91
N PHE A 511 34.93 2.72 -12.42
CA PHE A 511 34.39 4.08 -12.51
C PHE A 511 33.90 4.56 -11.14
N LYS A 512 34.82 5.06 -10.34
CA LYS A 512 34.60 5.38 -8.93
C LYS A 512 33.73 6.62 -8.68
N ASN A 513 33.68 7.55 -9.63
CA ASN A 513 32.89 8.77 -9.54
C ASN A 513 31.47 8.59 -10.09
N ILE A 514 31.15 7.38 -10.62
CA ILE A 514 29.80 7.07 -11.04
C ILE A 514 29.04 6.44 -9.87
N LYS A 515 27.93 7.05 -9.51
CA LYS A 515 26.97 6.52 -8.54
C LYS A 515 25.99 5.61 -9.27
N PHE A 516 25.77 4.42 -8.72
CA PHE A 516 24.82 3.44 -9.24
C PHE A 516 23.65 3.33 -8.27
N HIS A 517 22.50 3.82 -8.67
CA HIS A 517 21.28 3.83 -7.85
C HIS A 517 20.37 2.69 -8.25
N PHE A 518 19.82 1.98 -7.26
CA PHE A 518 18.85 0.90 -7.45
C PHE A 518 17.41 1.39 -7.37
N THR A 519 17.25 2.68 -7.15
CA THR A 519 15.96 3.38 -7.16
C THR A 519 16.07 4.58 -8.09
N SER A 520 14.95 5.02 -8.62
CA SER A 520 14.91 6.19 -9.52
C SER A 520 14.90 7.53 -8.78
N GLU A 521 14.85 7.52 -7.46
CA GLU A 521 15.00 8.70 -6.60
C GLU A 521 16.40 8.72 -5.99
N PHE A 522 17.14 9.75 -6.25
CA PHE A 522 18.48 10.00 -5.72
C PHE A 522 18.78 11.50 -5.71
#